data_4a3c998de58609c89d0652b646a45210
#
_entry.id   4a3c998de58609c89d0652b646a45210
#
_cell.length_a   1.000
_cell.length_b   1.000
_cell.length_c   1.000
_cell.angle_alpha   90.00
_cell.angle_beta   90.00
_cell.angle_gamma   90.00
#
_symmetry.space_group_name_H-M   'P 1'
#
loop_
_entity.id
_entity.type
_entity.pdbx_description
1 polymer ?
#
loop_
_entity_poly.entity_id
_entity_poly.type
_entity_poly.pdbx_seq_one_letter_code
_entity_poly.pdbx_strand_id
1 'polypeptide(L)'
;VDDAAYELYTYLDDVATNYAKSINKVAENLDGKADVYDLVIPLSSGITFPDNLRDEIKSSDQREAMTKIQNKMNEKVKIVDVYDTLMQHREEYEYYRTDHHWTTLGAYYAYTDFCKAKGIEPEELDSYDTKEFDGFLGSFYNDTSDAKLKKNPDVVTAYYPHNDSVMHVTASDGQKYDWPVIYDVTNYGAALKYSAFIASDNPYTVIENKDLTDGSS
;
A
#
# COMPACT_ATOMS: atom_id res chain seq x y z
N VAL A 1 14.49 -12.88 -8.94
CA VAL A 1 14.18 -13.62 -10.17
C VAL A 1 14.17 -12.63 -11.31
N ASP A 2 14.80 -12.95 -12.45
CA ASP A 2 15.00 -12.04 -13.57
C ASP A 2 15.59 -10.68 -13.14
N ASP A 3 14.80 -9.61 -13.14
CA ASP A 3 15.19 -8.25 -12.75
C ASP A 3 14.39 -7.71 -11.56
N ALA A 4 13.66 -8.60 -10.86
CA ALA A 4 12.88 -8.28 -9.67
C ALA A 4 13.37 -9.06 -8.44
N ALA A 5 13.31 -8.43 -7.28
CA ALA A 5 13.52 -9.07 -5.99
C ALA A 5 12.18 -9.33 -5.29
N TYR A 6 12.15 -10.34 -4.43
CA TYR A 6 10.95 -10.77 -3.73
C TYR A 6 11.27 -11.07 -2.27
N GLU A 7 10.45 -10.57 -1.38
CA GLU A 7 10.49 -10.94 0.03
C GLU A 7 9.67 -12.22 0.27
N LEU A 8 10.26 -13.18 0.97
CA LEU A 8 9.56 -14.42 1.31
C LEU A 8 8.70 -14.22 2.55
N TYR A 9 7.53 -14.79 2.52
CA TYR A 9 6.56 -14.68 3.61
C TYR A 9 6.54 -15.95 4.47
N THR A 10 6.50 -15.77 5.79
CA THR A 10 6.29 -16.86 6.75
C THR A 10 5.07 -16.56 7.61
N TYR A 11 4.04 -17.38 7.50
CA TYR A 11 2.88 -17.29 8.37
C TYR A 11 3.20 -17.77 9.79
N LEU A 12 2.90 -16.96 10.77
CA LEU A 12 3.02 -17.26 12.19
C LEU A 12 1.66 -17.05 12.87
N ASP A 13 1.05 -18.12 13.37
CA ASP A 13 -0.32 -18.10 13.90
C ASP A 13 -0.48 -17.24 15.14
N ASP A 14 0.54 -17.19 16.00
CA ASP A 14 0.56 -16.33 17.18
C ASP A 14 0.63 -14.85 16.82
N VAL A 15 1.39 -14.48 15.79
CA VAL A 15 1.45 -13.10 15.26
C VAL A 15 0.09 -12.72 14.65
N ALA A 16 -0.47 -13.56 13.79
CA ALA A 16 -1.79 -13.37 13.21
C ALA A 16 -2.89 -13.24 14.28
N THR A 17 -2.81 -14.04 15.34
CA THR A 17 -3.74 -14.00 16.46
C THR A 17 -3.61 -12.68 17.25
N ASN A 18 -2.40 -12.20 17.51
CA ASN A 18 -2.16 -10.94 18.22
C ASN A 18 -2.60 -9.74 17.38
N TYR A 19 -2.35 -9.78 16.08
CA TYR A 19 -2.86 -8.79 15.13
C TYR A 19 -4.39 -8.71 15.20
N ALA A 20 -5.09 -9.83 14.98
CA ALA A 20 -6.55 -9.88 15.01
C ALA A 20 -7.14 -9.41 16.35
N LYS A 21 -6.53 -9.79 17.48
CA LYS A 21 -6.95 -9.29 18.82
C LYS A 21 -6.87 -7.77 18.91
N SER A 22 -5.83 -7.17 18.34
CA SER A 22 -5.65 -5.70 18.36
C SER A 22 -6.72 -5.00 17.53
N ILE A 23 -6.98 -5.47 16.31
CA ILE A 23 -8.00 -4.92 15.42
C ILE A 23 -9.41 -5.12 16.02
N ASN A 24 -9.72 -6.31 16.50
CA ASN A 24 -10.99 -6.60 17.17
C ASN A 24 -11.25 -5.65 18.34
N LYS A 25 -10.23 -5.38 19.17
CA LYS A 25 -10.35 -4.44 20.30
C LYS A 25 -10.60 -3.00 19.83
N VAL A 26 -9.97 -2.57 18.72
CA VAL A 26 -10.25 -1.25 18.12
C VAL A 26 -11.71 -1.19 17.67
N ALA A 27 -12.18 -2.20 16.93
CA ALA A 27 -13.55 -2.26 16.46
C ALA A 27 -14.59 -2.27 17.61
N GLU A 28 -14.32 -2.99 18.69
CA GLU A 28 -15.16 -2.98 19.91
C GLU A 28 -15.23 -1.60 20.58
N ASN A 29 -14.09 -0.90 20.67
CA ASN A 29 -14.02 0.44 21.29
C ASN A 29 -14.70 1.53 20.44
N LEU A 30 -14.77 1.32 19.13
CA LEU A 30 -15.38 2.24 18.17
C LEU A 30 -16.82 1.88 17.80
N ASP A 31 -17.36 0.80 18.36
CA ASP A 31 -18.72 0.32 18.09
C ASP A 31 -19.76 1.45 18.26
N GLY A 32 -20.59 1.65 17.24
CA GLY A 32 -21.56 2.74 17.17
C GLY A 32 -20.99 4.14 17.00
N LYS A 33 -19.65 4.29 16.81
CA LYS A 33 -18.97 5.57 16.58
C LYS A 33 -18.30 5.65 15.21
N ALA A 34 -17.68 4.55 14.77
CA ALA A 34 -17.01 4.47 13.48
C ALA A 34 -16.97 3.01 12.98
N ASP A 35 -16.98 2.83 11.68
CA ASP A 35 -16.71 1.56 11.02
C ASP A 35 -15.20 1.29 11.01
N VAL A 36 -14.82 0.04 11.26
CA VAL A 36 -13.43 -0.41 11.17
C VAL A 36 -13.28 -1.38 10.00
N TYR A 37 -12.44 -1.01 9.06
CA TYR A 37 -12.10 -1.84 7.90
C TYR A 37 -10.69 -2.41 8.08
N ASP A 38 -10.54 -3.70 7.82
CA ASP A 38 -9.26 -4.39 7.82
C ASP A 38 -8.89 -4.76 6.38
N LEU A 39 -7.75 -4.26 5.91
CA LEU A 39 -7.22 -4.47 4.58
C LEU A 39 -5.79 -4.98 4.69
N VAL A 40 -5.60 -6.30 4.60
CA VAL A 40 -4.28 -6.93 4.60
C VAL A 40 -3.74 -6.96 3.18
N ILE A 41 -2.54 -6.41 2.98
CA ILE A 41 -1.90 -6.32 1.67
C ILE A 41 -0.95 -7.51 1.51
N PRO A 42 -1.08 -8.34 0.45
CA PRO A 42 -0.11 -9.38 0.16
C PRO A 42 1.22 -8.78 -0.31
N LEU A 43 2.32 -9.48 -0.07
CA LEU A 43 3.62 -9.16 -0.66
C LEU A 43 3.65 -9.51 -2.16
N SER A 44 4.55 -8.89 -2.91
CA SER A 44 4.78 -9.20 -4.34
C SER A 44 5.02 -10.70 -4.58
N SER A 45 5.66 -11.40 -3.64
CA SER A 45 5.86 -12.86 -3.72
C SER A 45 4.57 -13.68 -3.70
N GLY A 46 3.47 -13.14 -3.17
CA GLY A 46 2.14 -13.76 -3.21
C GLY A 46 1.41 -13.54 -4.53
N ILE A 47 1.70 -12.46 -5.23
CA ILE A 47 0.97 -12.01 -6.42
C ILE A 47 1.77 -12.21 -7.70
N THR A 48 2.91 -11.54 -7.86
CA THR A 48 3.65 -11.44 -9.12
C THR A 48 4.79 -12.46 -9.26
N PHE A 49 5.06 -13.28 -8.22
CA PHE A 49 6.11 -14.29 -8.31
C PHE A 49 5.78 -15.36 -9.37
N PRO A 50 6.74 -15.75 -10.24
CA PRO A 50 6.50 -16.72 -11.30
C PRO A 50 5.98 -18.07 -10.80
N ASP A 51 4.86 -18.54 -11.35
CA ASP A 51 4.19 -19.75 -10.88
C ASP A 51 5.07 -21.00 -11.02
N ASN A 52 5.88 -21.08 -12.08
CA ASN A 52 6.78 -22.20 -12.34
C ASN A 52 7.95 -22.30 -11.34
N LEU A 53 8.18 -21.27 -10.51
CA LEU A 53 9.22 -21.25 -9.49
C LEU A 53 8.66 -21.31 -8.06
N ARG A 54 7.34 -21.33 -7.88
CA ARG A 54 6.72 -21.30 -6.55
C ARG A 54 7.15 -22.47 -5.66
N ASP A 55 7.32 -23.65 -6.22
CA ASP A 55 7.74 -24.84 -5.49
C ASP A 55 9.24 -24.82 -5.09
N GLU A 56 10.02 -23.90 -5.65
CA GLU A 56 11.45 -23.76 -5.36
C GLU A 56 11.73 -22.86 -4.14
N ILE A 57 10.73 -22.11 -3.66
CA ILE A 57 10.88 -21.19 -2.55
C ILE A 57 10.17 -21.70 -1.29
N LYS A 58 10.73 -21.33 -0.12
CA LYS A 58 10.12 -21.58 1.18
C LYS A 58 9.31 -20.36 1.62
N SER A 59 8.17 -20.15 0.99
CA SER A 59 7.24 -19.08 1.34
C SER A 59 5.89 -19.67 1.68
N SER A 60 5.24 -19.18 2.74
CA SER A 60 3.87 -19.58 3.05
C SER A 60 2.91 -19.06 1.98
N ASP A 61 1.85 -19.82 1.71
CA ASP A 61 0.76 -19.38 0.84
C ASP A 61 0.07 -18.16 1.47
N GLN A 62 0.11 -17.03 0.76
CA GLN A 62 -0.41 -15.77 1.30
C GLN A 62 -1.93 -15.69 1.21
N ARG A 63 -2.57 -16.33 0.22
CA ARG A 63 -4.03 -16.43 0.17
C ARG A 63 -4.57 -17.20 1.38
N GLU A 64 -3.95 -18.35 1.69
CA GLU A 64 -4.32 -19.14 2.86
C GLU A 64 -4.06 -18.37 4.16
N ALA A 65 -2.93 -17.68 4.25
CA ALA A 65 -2.57 -16.85 5.41
C ALA A 65 -3.57 -15.72 5.65
N MET A 66 -3.95 -14.96 4.60
CA MET A 66 -4.94 -13.90 4.67
C MET A 66 -6.29 -14.45 5.13
N THR A 67 -6.74 -15.59 4.58
CA THR A 67 -7.97 -16.25 5.02
C THR A 67 -7.92 -16.63 6.50
N LYS A 68 -6.79 -17.14 6.99
CA LYS A 68 -6.61 -17.46 8.43
C LYS A 68 -6.66 -16.21 9.31
N ILE A 69 -6.10 -15.08 8.86
CA ILE A 69 -6.16 -13.80 9.58
C ILE A 69 -7.60 -13.30 9.62
N GLN A 70 -8.28 -13.25 8.49
CA GLN A 70 -9.67 -12.79 8.35
C GLN A 70 -10.62 -13.61 9.24
N ASN A 71 -10.45 -14.93 9.31
CA ASN A 71 -11.25 -15.81 10.16
C ASN A 71 -11.05 -15.58 11.67
N LYS A 72 -10.04 -14.82 12.08
CA LYS A 72 -9.81 -14.41 13.48
C LYS A 72 -10.46 -13.06 13.83
N MET A 73 -10.97 -12.34 12.82
CA MET A 73 -11.67 -11.06 13.02
C MET A 73 -13.09 -11.31 13.55
N ASN A 74 -13.57 -10.41 14.39
CA ASN A 74 -14.96 -10.43 14.84
C ASN A 74 -15.88 -9.72 13.84
N GLU A 75 -17.19 -9.86 14.03
CA GLU A 75 -18.24 -9.32 13.13
C GLU A 75 -18.28 -7.79 13.02
N LYS A 76 -17.59 -7.06 13.92
CA LYS A 76 -17.51 -5.59 13.90
C LYS A 76 -16.40 -5.09 12.98
N VAL A 77 -15.52 -5.97 12.51
CA VAL A 77 -14.46 -5.65 11.56
C VAL A 77 -14.96 -5.96 10.14
N LYS A 78 -14.98 -4.96 9.29
CA LYS A 78 -15.31 -5.11 7.87
C LYS A 78 -14.04 -5.50 7.12
N ILE A 79 -14.04 -6.70 6.54
CA ILE A 79 -12.90 -7.21 5.77
C ILE A 79 -12.91 -6.61 4.36
N VAL A 80 -11.78 -6.08 3.92
CA VAL A 80 -11.52 -5.71 2.53
C VAL A 80 -10.52 -6.71 1.96
N ASP A 81 -11.00 -7.67 1.18
CA ASP A 81 -10.16 -8.70 0.56
C ASP A 81 -9.68 -8.23 -0.81
N VAL A 82 -8.40 -7.92 -0.92
CA VAL A 82 -7.77 -7.38 -2.12
C VAL A 82 -7.00 -8.42 -2.94
N TYR A 83 -6.88 -9.64 -2.43
CA TYR A 83 -6.00 -10.65 -3.03
C TYR A 83 -6.43 -11.04 -4.45
N ASP A 84 -7.73 -11.32 -4.65
CA ASP A 84 -8.22 -11.80 -5.93
C ASP A 84 -8.17 -10.70 -7.00
N THR A 85 -8.41 -9.44 -6.62
CA THR A 85 -8.27 -8.29 -7.52
C THR A 85 -6.82 -8.11 -7.95
N LEU A 86 -5.87 -8.12 -7.03
CA LEU A 86 -4.44 -8.04 -7.36
C LEU A 86 -3.99 -9.24 -8.22
N MET A 87 -4.45 -10.46 -7.92
CA MET A 87 -4.15 -11.63 -8.76
C MET A 87 -4.71 -11.52 -10.18
N GLN A 88 -5.86 -10.88 -10.36
CA GLN A 88 -6.46 -10.66 -11.67
C GLN A 88 -5.62 -9.70 -12.53
N HIS A 89 -4.95 -8.74 -11.91
CA HIS A 89 -4.13 -7.71 -12.56
C HIS A 89 -2.62 -7.98 -12.48
N ARG A 90 -2.21 -9.18 -12.02
CA ARG A 90 -0.82 -9.55 -11.71
C ARG A 90 0.20 -9.38 -12.85
N GLU A 91 -0.25 -9.31 -14.09
CA GLU A 91 0.59 -9.06 -15.26
C GLU A 91 0.85 -7.56 -15.50
N GLU A 92 0.20 -6.70 -14.72
CA GLU A 92 0.39 -5.27 -14.75
C GLU A 92 1.48 -4.85 -13.75
N TYR A 93 1.89 -3.57 -13.77
CA TYR A 93 2.95 -3.08 -12.90
C TYR A 93 2.42 -2.71 -11.50
N GLU A 94 1.94 -3.71 -10.76
CA GLU A 94 1.33 -3.52 -9.43
C GLU A 94 2.34 -3.43 -8.29
N TYR A 95 3.53 -4.00 -8.46
CA TYR A 95 4.61 -3.99 -7.46
C TYR A 95 5.90 -3.49 -8.08
N TYR A 96 6.69 -2.78 -7.26
CA TYR A 96 8.05 -2.41 -7.65
C TYR A 96 8.96 -3.65 -7.70
N ARG A 97 9.91 -3.62 -8.61
CA ARG A 97 10.92 -4.69 -8.75
C ARG A 97 12.06 -4.56 -7.76
N THR A 98 12.39 -3.31 -7.38
CA THR A 98 13.54 -2.96 -6.53
C THR A 98 13.14 -2.63 -5.10
N ASP A 99 11.84 -2.69 -4.79
CA ASP A 99 11.27 -2.31 -3.49
C ASP A 99 10.17 -3.28 -3.04
N HIS A 100 9.92 -3.34 -1.73
CA HIS A 100 8.90 -4.24 -1.16
C HIS A 100 7.47 -3.72 -1.27
N HIS A 101 7.28 -2.47 -1.64
CA HIS A 101 5.95 -1.88 -1.76
C HIS A 101 5.26 -2.23 -3.09
N TRP A 102 3.95 -2.16 -3.10
CA TRP A 102 3.17 -2.04 -4.31
C TRP A 102 3.35 -0.67 -4.96
N THR A 103 3.00 -0.56 -6.23
CA THR A 103 2.92 0.73 -6.93
C THR A 103 1.62 1.44 -6.61
N THR A 104 1.47 2.67 -7.06
CA THR A 104 0.18 3.38 -7.00
C THR A 104 -0.92 2.67 -7.77
N LEU A 105 -0.60 1.92 -8.83
CA LEU A 105 -1.57 1.10 -9.55
C LEU A 105 -2.08 -0.05 -8.68
N GLY A 106 -1.18 -0.78 -8.00
CA GLY A 106 -1.59 -1.82 -7.04
C GLY A 106 -2.43 -1.25 -5.90
N ALA A 107 -2.05 -0.10 -5.36
CA ALA A 107 -2.82 0.60 -4.34
C ALA A 107 -4.20 1.06 -4.86
N TYR A 108 -4.32 1.47 -6.13
CA TYR A 108 -5.59 1.82 -6.75
C TYR A 108 -6.55 0.62 -6.81
N TYR A 109 -6.08 -0.57 -7.19
CA TYR A 109 -6.93 -1.76 -7.18
C TYR A 109 -7.45 -2.09 -5.77
N ALA A 110 -6.61 -1.97 -4.76
CA ALA A 110 -7.06 -2.13 -3.37
C ALA A 110 -8.05 -1.03 -2.93
N TYR A 111 -7.88 0.20 -3.42
CA TYR A 111 -8.84 1.29 -3.20
C TYR A 111 -10.22 0.96 -3.81
N THR A 112 -10.28 0.36 -5.00
CA THR A 112 -11.57 -0.03 -5.60
C THR A 112 -12.29 -1.08 -4.74
N ASP A 113 -11.56 -2.06 -4.18
CA ASP A 113 -12.14 -3.04 -3.25
C ASP A 113 -12.61 -2.40 -1.94
N PHE A 114 -11.86 -1.42 -1.42
CA PHE A 114 -12.29 -0.64 -0.25
C PHE A 114 -13.58 0.15 -0.57
N CYS A 115 -13.65 0.83 -1.71
CA CYS A 115 -14.85 1.55 -2.14
C CYS A 115 -16.05 0.63 -2.22
N LYS A 116 -15.90 -0.55 -2.81
CA LYS A 116 -16.93 -1.59 -2.87
C LYS A 116 -17.38 -2.03 -1.48
N ALA A 117 -16.45 -2.28 -0.55
CA ALA A 117 -16.77 -2.66 0.82
C ALA A 117 -17.49 -1.53 1.59
N LYS A 118 -17.17 -0.27 1.30
CA LYS A 118 -17.82 0.91 1.87
C LYS A 118 -19.16 1.25 1.20
N GLY A 119 -19.41 0.73 -0.01
CA GLY A 119 -20.61 1.03 -0.81
C GLY A 119 -20.57 2.41 -1.48
N ILE A 120 -19.39 2.85 -1.90
CA ILE A 120 -19.15 4.08 -2.67
C ILE A 120 -18.51 3.74 -4.02
N GLU A 121 -18.73 4.58 -5.02
CA GLU A 121 -18.07 4.43 -6.32
C GLU A 121 -16.64 4.95 -6.25
N PRO A 122 -15.66 4.20 -6.79
CA PRO A 122 -14.29 4.69 -6.90
C PRO A 122 -14.19 5.75 -8.00
N GLU A 123 -13.23 6.66 -7.85
CA GLU A 123 -12.81 7.51 -8.98
C GLU A 123 -12.10 6.66 -10.03
N GLU A 124 -12.38 6.92 -11.30
CA GLU A 124 -11.75 6.21 -12.41
C GLU A 124 -10.27 6.57 -12.53
N LEU A 125 -9.41 5.58 -12.75
CA LEU A 125 -7.96 5.77 -12.77
C LEU A 125 -7.51 6.78 -13.84
N ASP A 126 -8.16 6.79 -15.00
CA ASP A 126 -7.86 7.67 -16.13
C ASP A 126 -8.36 9.12 -15.92
N SER A 127 -9.13 9.38 -14.85
CA SER A 127 -9.53 10.74 -14.48
C SER A 127 -8.40 11.54 -13.84
N TYR A 128 -7.35 10.88 -13.32
CA TYR A 128 -6.26 11.57 -12.63
C TYR A 128 -5.18 12.09 -13.61
N ASP A 129 -4.66 13.29 -13.34
CA ASP A 129 -3.41 13.72 -13.93
C ASP A 129 -2.25 12.90 -13.37
N THR A 130 -1.29 12.52 -14.21
CA THR A 130 -0.18 11.67 -13.80
C THR A 130 1.18 12.35 -13.96
N LYS A 131 2.11 11.99 -13.10
CA LYS A 131 3.53 12.33 -13.25
C LYS A 131 4.39 11.14 -12.87
N GLU A 132 5.39 10.88 -13.70
CA GLU A 132 6.36 9.82 -13.48
C GLU A 132 7.67 10.37 -12.93
N PHE A 133 8.27 9.63 -12.00
CA PHE A 133 9.58 9.87 -11.43
C PHE A 133 10.46 8.66 -11.67
N ASP A 134 11.33 8.78 -12.68
CA ASP A 134 12.22 7.71 -13.10
C ASP A 134 13.35 7.45 -12.11
N GLY A 135 13.90 6.22 -12.18
CA GLY A 135 15.15 5.87 -11.54
C GLY A 135 15.03 5.53 -10.05
N PHE A 136 13.85 5.05 -9.61
CA PHE A 136 13.67 4.57 -8.26
C PHE A 136 14.43 3.25 -8.03
N LEU A 137 15.23 3.22 -6.98
CA LEU A 137 15.91 2.03 -6.47
C LEU A 137 15.60 1.91 -4.99
N GLY A 138 14.66 1.02 -4.67
CA GLY A 138 14.07 0.89 -3.35
C GLY A 138 14.84 -0.01 -2.38
N SER A 139 14.13 -0.52 -1.38
CA SER A 139 14.68 -1.26 -0.25
C SER A 139 15.45 -2.51 -0.67
N PHE A 140 14.94 -3.32 -1.60
CA PHE A 140 15.63 -4.52 -2.06
C PHE A 140 16.99 -4.21 -2.71
N TYR A 141 17.06 -3.11 -3.49
CA TYR A 141 18.34 -2.68 -4.03
C TYR A 141 19.27 -2.16 -2.93
N ASN A 142 18.75 -1.37 -2.01
CA ASN A 142 19.56 -0.81 -0.91
C ASN A 142 20.17 -1.92 -0.03
N ASP A 143 19.44 -2.99 0.23
CA ASP A 143 19.87 -4.10 1.05
C ASP A 143 20.85 -5.04 0.35
N THR A 144 20.68 -5.24 -0.97
CA THR A 144 21.45 -6.25 -1.72
C THR A 144 22.53 -5.66 -2.60
N SER A 145 22.38 -4.43 -3.06
CA SER A 145 23.22 -3.79 -4.10
C SER A 145 23.32 -4.63 -5.39
N ASP A 146 22.26 -5.41 -5.71
CA ASP A 146 22.29 -6.32 -6.86
C ASP A 146 22.37 -5.54 -8.19
N ALA A 147 23.31 -5.94 -9.04
CA ALA A 147 23.57 -5.27 -10.29
C ALA A 147 22.43 -5.42 -11.31
N LYS A 148 21.59 -6.45 -11.21
CA LYS A 148 20.42 -6.66 -12.09
C LYS A 148 19.35 -5.63 -11.74
N LEU A 149 19.05 -5.44 -10.44
CA LEU A 149 18.11 -4.42 -9.99
C LEU A 149 18.56 -3.02 -10.42
N LYS A 150 19.87 -2.72 -10.29
CA LYS A 150 20.42 -1.43 -10.69
C LYS A 150 20.25 -1.12 -12.18
N LYS A 151 20.27 -2.14 -13.03
CA LYS A 151 20.14 -1.98 -14.50
C LYS A 151 18.72 -1.66 -14.94
N ASN A 152 17.73 -2.03 -14.12
CA ASN A 152 16.32 -1.82 -14.41
C ASN A 152 15.62 -1.14 -13.23
N PRO A 153 15.92 0.15 -12.96
CA PRO A 153 15.27 0.89 -11.89
C PRO A 153 13.77 1.02 -12.13
N ASP A 154 13.02 1.22 -11.07
CA ASP A 154 11.58 1.42 -11.11
C ASP A 154 11.20 2.84 -11.50
N VAL A 155 9.94 3.01 -11.89
CA VAL A 155 9.29 4.29 -12.09
C VAL A 155 8.22 4.47 -11.04
N VAL A 156 8.25 5.59 -10.32
CA VAL A 156 7.19 5.96 -9.39
C VAL A 156 6.19 6.85 -10.13
N THR A 157 4.99 6.33 -10.38
CA THR A 157 3.90 7.08 -11.00
C THR A 157 3.01 7.69 -9.93
N ALA A 158 2.86 9.00 -9.90
CA ALA A 158 1.95 9.70 -9.02
C ALA A 158 0.67 10.09 -9.77
N TYR A 159 -0.49 9.82 -9.15
CA TYR A 159 -1.82 10.20 -9.62
C TYR A 159 -2.32 11.37 -8.79
N TYR A 160 -2.49 12.53 -9.41
CA TYR A 160 -2.86 13.78 -8.74
C TYR A 160 -4.38 13.89 -8.62
N PRO A 161 -4.92 14.01 -7.40
CA PRO A 161 -6.35 14.25 -7.22
C PRO A 161 -6.72 15.65 -7.73
N HIS A 162 -7.92 15.78 -8.30
CA HIS A 162 -8.44 17.05 -8.83
C HIS A 162 -9.03 17.98 -7.76
N ASN A 163 -8.91 17.62 -6.49
CA ASN A 163 -9.38 18.43 -5.37
C ASN A 163 -8.27 19.29 -4.76
N ASP A 164 -8.64 20.37 -4.07
CA ASP A 164 -7.70 21.19 -3.29
C ASP A 164 -7.45 20.53 -1.92
N SER A 165 -6.50 19.60 -1.89
CA SER A 165 -6.09 18.89 -0.68
C SER A 165 -4.78 19.43 -0.14
N VAL A 166 -4.72 19.59 1.20
CA VAL A 166 -3.51 19.91 1.95
C VAL A 166 -3.24 18.82 2.99
N MET A 167 -1.98 18.54 3.23
CA MET A 167 -1.56 17.61 4.26
C MET A 167 -0.94 18.38 5.43
N HIS A 168 -1.53 18.20 6.62
CA HIS A 168 -1.02 18.75 7.89
C HIS A 168 -0.18 17.68 8.57
N VAL A 169 1.11 17.92 8.67
CA VAL A 169 2.09 17.00 9.27
C VAL A 169 2.43 17.44 10.68
N THR A 170 2.48 16.48 11.60
CA THR A 170 3.11 16.66 12.91
C THR A 170 4.32 15.72 12.97
N ALA A 171 5.53 16.30 12.97
CA ALA A 171 6.77 15.57 13.00
C ALA A 171 7.07 14.98 14.41
N SER A 172 8.05 14.08 14.49
CA SER A 172 8.44 13.40 15.74
C SER A 172 8.96 14.34 16.82
N ASP A 173 9.48 15.52 16.44
CA ASP A 173 9.92 16.58 17.37
C ASP A 173 8.78 17.53 17.78
N GLY A 174 7.54 17.27 17.30
CA GLY A 174 6.35 18.09 17.58
C GLY A 174 6.17 19.29 16.67
N GLN A 175 7.07 19.54 15.73
CA GLN A 175 6.88 20.59 14.72
C GLN A 175 5.67 20.28 13.84
N LYS A 176 4.94 21.32 13.44
CA LYS A 176 3.77 21.23 12.56
C LYS A 176 4.01 22.07 11.31
N TYR A 177 3.71 21.50 10.17
CA TYR A 177 3.82 22.18 8.88
C TYR A 177 2.84 21.61 7.86
N ASP A 178 2.51 22.40 6.84
CA ASP A 178 1.70 21.96 5.73
C ASP A 178 2.58 21.45 4.60
N TRP A 179 2.14 20.38 3.92
CA TRP A 179 2.85 19.77 2.82
C TRP A 179 1.88 19.33 1.74
N PRO A 180 2.29 19.32 0.45
CA PRO A 180 1.46 18.73 -0.59
C PRO A 180 1.31 17.22 -0.37
N VAL A 181 0.14 16.67 -0.68
CA VAL A 181 -0.14 15.24 -0.58
C VAL A 181 0.80 14.42 -1.49
N ILE A 182 1.09 14.99 -2.67
CA ILE A 182 2.08 14.47 -3.61
C ILE A 182 3.16 15.52 -3.82
N TYR A 183 4.41 15.15 -3.57
CA TYR A 183 5.56 16.05 -3.69
C TYR A 183 6.39 15.74 -4.93
N ASP A 184 6.90 16.77 -5.58
CA ASP A 184 7.78 16.62 -6.75
C ASP A 184 9.20 16.19 -6.33
N VAL A 185 9.48 14.91 -6.56
CA VAL A 185 10.76 14.25 -6.25
C VAL A 185 11.68 14.11 -7.47
N THR A 186 11.42 14.85 -8.54
CA THR A 186 12.23 14.77 -9.79
C THR A 186 13.72 14.84 -9.52
N ASN A 187 14.15 15.73 -8.62
CA ASN A 187 15.55 15.97 -8.29
C ASN A 187 16.05 15.19 -7.06
N TYR A 188 15.25 14.28 -6.51
CA TYR A 188 15.64 13.46 -5.36
C TYR A 188 16.51 12.27 -5.80
N GLY A 189 17.35 11.78 -4.89
CA GLY A 189 18.12 10.55 -5.09
C GLY A 189 17.23 9.33 -5.33
N ALA A 190 17.78 8.30 -5.98
CA ALA A 190 17.05 7.11 -6.38
C ALA A 190 16.23 6.46 -5.26
N ALA A 191 16.80 6.34 -4.05
CA ALA A 191 16.13 5.73 -2.89
C ALA A 191 14.97 6.57 -2.32
N LEU A 192 14.89 7.86 -2.68
CA LEU A 192 13.93 8.80 -2.10
C LEU A 192 12.72 9.10 -3.00
N LYS A 193 12.62 8.46 -4.16
CA LYS A 193 11.51 8.71 -5.10
C LYS A 193 10.15 8.34 -4.51
N TYR A 194 10.08 7.31 -3.67
CA TYR A 194 8.85 6.89 -3.01
C TYR A 194 8.31 7.94 -2.01
N SER A 195 9.16 8.85 -1.51
CA SER A 195 8.73 9.96 -0.65
C SER A 195 7.91 11.04 -1.39
N ALA A 196 7.60 10.84 -2.68
CA ALA A 196 6.57 11.59 -3.38
C ALA A 196 5.23 11.55 -2.65
N PHE A 197 4.93 10.43 -1.98
CA PHE A 197 3.66 10.22 -1.29
C PHE A 197 3.77 10.59 0.19
N ILE A 198 2.81 11.38 0.69
CA ILE A 198 2.62 11.77 2.09
C ILE A 198 3.90 12.21 2.84
N ALA A 199 4.90 12.73 2.12
CA ALA A 199 6.19 13.18 2.65
C ALA A 199 6.92 12.10 3.49
N SER A 200 6.79 10.81 3.10
CA SER A 200 7.38 9.68 3.82
C SER A 200 6.71 9.38 5.18
N ASP A 201 7.43 8.74 6.10
CA ASP A 201 6.91 8.27 7.38
C ASP A 201 6.82 9.40 8.41
N ASN A 202 5.62 9.89 8.66
CA ASN A 202 5.35 10.90 9.67
C ASN A 202 4.53 10.30 10.83
N PRO A 203 4.80 10.69 12.10
CA PRO A 203 4.06 10.16 13.25
C PRO A 203 2.57 10.44 13.22
N TYR A 204 2.17 11.59 12.66
CA TYR A 204 0.78 11.97 12.54
C TYR A 204 0.58 12.89 11.33
N THR A 205 -0.36 12.53 10.49
CA THR A 205 -0.70 13.27 9.28
C THR A 205 -2.22 13.35 9.14
N VAL A 206 -2.71 14.53 8.78
CA VAL A 206 -4.12 14.76 8.41
C VAL A 206 -4.16 15.31 7.01
N ILE A 207 -4.94 14.70 6.13
CA ILE A 207 -5.20 15.22 4.79
C ILE A 207 -6.58 15.85 4.81
N GLU A 208 -6.65 17.14 4.50
CA GLU A 208 -7.87 17.93 4.42
C GLU A 208 -8.20 18.20 2.95
N ASN A 209 -9.42 17.86 2.54
CA ASN A 209 -9.98 18.29 1.25
C ASN A 209 -10.73 19.61 1.46
N LYS A 210 -10.18 20.72 0.97
CA LYS A 210 -10.74 22.07 1.15
C LYS A 210 -11.98 22.34 0.32
N ASP A 211 -12.25 21.49 -0.68
CA ASP A 211 -13.45 21.61 -1.51
C ASP A 211 -14.70 21.10 -0.78
N LEU A 212 -14.52 20.31 0.31
CA LEU A 212 -15.63 19.84 1.14
C LEU A 212 -15.98 20.87 2.21
N THR A 213 -17.15 21.49 2.07
CA THR A 213 -17.59 22.59 2.96
C THR A 213 -18.50 22.14 4.11
N ASP A 214 -18.94 20.87 4.13
CA ASP A 214 -19.98 20.38 5.04
C ASP A 214 -19.51 19.29 6.03
N GLY A 215 -18.20 19.01 6.08
CA GLY A 215 -17.65 17.96 6.93
C GLY A 215 -17.99 16.53 6.49
N SER A 216 -18.50 16.35 5.27
CA SER A 216 -18.61 15.03 4.62
C SER A 216 -17.20 14.54 4.27
N SER A 217 -16.78 13.46 4.89
CA SER A 217 -15.50 12.75 4.63
C SER A 217 -15.75 11.50 3.82
#